data_38c1ee45c9a4a5fe37d20d3b967914d3
#
_entry.id   38c1ee45c9a4a5fe37d20d3b967914d3
#
_cell.length_a   1.000
_cell.length_b   1.000
_cell.length_c   1.000
_cell.angle_alpha   90.00
_cell.angle_beta   90.00
_cell.angle_gamma   90.00
#
_symmetry.space_group_name_H-M   'P 1'
#
loop_
_entity.id
_entity.type
_entity.pdbx_description
1 polymer ?
#
loop_
_entity_poly.entity_id
_entity_poly.type
_entity_poly.pdbx_seq_one_letter_code
_entity_poly.pdbx_strand_id
1 'polypeptide(L)'
;MSDLLRDAANRSINYLDSLAERRVSPSAEAVAALSALDIALPDAPTDPHAVLKQLDDIGSPATMAMAGGRFFGFVIGGALPATVAASWLATAWDQNTGLYNSTPATAVIEDVALRWLVDVLELPEGTSGGFVTGTTVAHITALATARHAVLEKVGWNVEADGLFGAPPITVITGAEAHPTLYKALGVVGLGRKRVVKVPVDSQGRMRMDAMPRIDGPTIVCVQAGNVNTGAFDFIGDICRSEEHTSELQSL
;
A
#
# COMPACT_ATOMS: atom_id res chain seq x y z
N MET A 1 -21.20 -25.36 -11.42
CA MET A 1 -19.97 -24.57 -11.16
C MET A 1 -19.53 -23.80 -12.41
N SER A 2 -19.30 -24.45 -13.57
CA SER A 2 -18.80 -23.80 -14.78
C SER A 2 -19.73 -22.70 -15.32
N ASP A 3 -21.02 -22.83 -15.22
CA ASP A 3 -21.98 -21.84 -15.75
C ASP A 3 -22.02 -20.58 -14.88
N LEU A 4 -21.95 -20.72 -13.55
CA LEU A 4 -21.85 -19.59 -12.63
C LEU A 4 -20.56 -18.79 -12.86
N LEU A 5 -19.43 -19.49 -13.07
CA LEU A 5 -18.15 -18.83 -13.35
C LEU A 5 -18.16 -18.10 -14.71
N ARG A 6 -18.80 -18.67 -15.73
CA ARG A 6 -18.98 -17.98 -17.02
C ARG A 6 -19.88 -16.75 -16.90
N ASP A 7 -20.97 -16.85 -16.13
CA ASP A 7 -21.84 -15.70 -15.87
C ASP A 7 -21.05 -14.57 -15.16
N ALA A 8 -20.29 -14.89 -14.12
CA ALA A 8 -19.43 -13.92 -13.44
C ALA A 8 -18.39 -13.29 -14.38
N ALA A 9 -17.74 -14.10 -15.22
CA ALA A 9 -16.78 -13.61 -16.21
C ALA A 9 -17.44 -12.66 -17.21
N ASN A 10 -18.60 -13.01 -17.75
CA ASN A 10 -19.35 -12.17 -18.69
C ASN A 10 -19.75 -10.82 -18.05
N ARG A 11 -20.24 -10.82 -16.81
CA ARG A 11 -20.58 -9.61 -16.06
C ARG A 11 -19.34 -8.73 -15.85
N SER A 12 -18.22 -9.33 -15.46
CA SER A 12 -16.95 -8.62 -15.27
C SER A 12 -16.43 -7.99 -16.57
N ILE A 13 -16.51 -8.71 -17.68
CA ILE A 13 -16.14 -8.20 -19.00
C ILE A 13 -17.04 -7.04 -19.41
N ASN A 14 -18.36 -7.20 -19.29
CA ASN A 14 -19.32 -6.13 -19.59
C ASN A 14 -19.08 -4.88 -18.74
N TYR A 15 -18.73 -5.06 -17.46
CA TYR A 15 -18.36 -3.93 -16.59
C TYR A 15 -17.13 -3.20 -17.14
N LEU A 16 -16.06 -3.92 -17.47
CA LEU A 16 -14.82 -3.34 -17.97
C LEU A 16 -15.02 -2.65 -19.33
N ASP A 17 -15.78 -3.25 -20.24
CA ASP A 17 -16.11 -2.68 -21.56
C ASP A 17 -16.93 -1.39 -21.42
N SER A 18 -17.76 -1.28 -20.38
CA SER A 18 -18.58 -0.10 -20.12
C SER A 18 -17.82 1.11 -19.55
N LEU A 19 -16.57 0.95 -19.10
CA LEU A 19 -15.82 1.98 -18.37
C LEU A 19 -15.62 3.27 -19.15
N ALA A 20 -15.49 3.22 -20.47
CA ALA A 20 -15.34 4.40 -21.32
C ALA A 20 -16.56 5.33 -21.25
N GLU A 21 -17.77 4.77 -21.21
CA GLU A 21 -19.04 5.50 -21.22
C GLU A 21 -19.64 5.69 -19.82
N ARG A 22 -19.19 4.90 -18.87
CA ARG A 22 -19.71 4.87 -17.50
C ARG A 22 -19.40 6.18 -16.77
N ARG A 23 -20.30 6.65 -15.92
CA ARG A 23 -20.04 7.79 -15.02
C ARG A 23 -18.87 7.44 -14.09
N VAL A 24 -17.97 8.40 -13.84
CA VAL A 24 -16.85 8.22 -12.91
C VAL A 24 -17.36 7.99 -11.48
N SER A 25 -18.31 8.82 -11.05
CA SER A 25 -18.98 8.64 -9.75
C SER A 25 -20.37 8.05 -9.95
N PRO A 26 -20.84 7.17 -9.05
CA PRO A 26 -22.19 6.64 -9.10
C PRO A 26 -23.22 7.75 -8.92
N SER A 27 -24.45 7.52 -9.39
CA SER A 27 -25.56 8.43 -9.14
C SER A 27 -26.09 8.28 -7.70
N ALA A 28 -26.79 9.30 -7.21
CA ALA A 28 -27.41 9.22 -5.88
C ALA A 28 -28.44 8.09 -5.78
N GLU A 29 -29.14 7.82 -6.86
CA GLU A 29 -30.12 6.74 -6.95
C GLU A 29 -29.44 5.36 -6.87
N ALA A 30 -28.31 5.17 -7.57
CA ALA A 30 -27.52 3.93 -7.50
C ALA A 30 -26.98 3.71 -6.09
N VAL A 31 -26.49 4.74 -5.43
CA VAL A 31 -26.01 4.66 -4.03
C VAL A 31 -27.18 4.33 -3.09
N ALA A 32 -28.36 4.96 -3.26
CA ALA A 32 -29.51 4.67 -2.44
C ALA A 32 -30.02 3.22 -2.62
N ALA A 33 -29.91 2.66 -3.83
CA ALA A 33 -30.28 1.28 -4.11
C ALA A 33 -29.46 0.23 -3.33
N LEU A 34 -28.26 0.58 -2.84
CA LEU A 34 -27.44 -0.32 -2.03
C LEU A 34 -28.14 -0.78 -0.74
N SER A 35 -29.14 -0.02 -0.24
CA SER A 35 -29.93 -0.44 0.92
C SER A 35 -30.68 -1.75 0.70
N ALA A 36 -30.94 -2.15 -0.54
CA ALA A 36 -31.56 -3.44 -0.87
C ALA A 36 -30.63 -4.65 -0.64
N LEU A 37 -29.33 -4.42 -0.40
CA LEU A 37 -28.37 -5.45 0.00
C LEU A 37 -28.37 -5.69 1.52
N ASP A 38 -28.91 -4.77 2.31
CA ASP A 38 -29.02 -4.88 3.76
C ASP A 38 -30.28 -5.68 4.12
N ILE A 39 -30.15 -6.99 4.05
CA ILE A 39 -31.22 -7.95 4.36
C ILE A 39 -30.82 -8.81 5.57
N ALA A 40 -31.80 -9.33 6.28
CA ALA A 40 -31.54 -10.34 7.31
C ALA A 40 -30.86 -11.58 6.71
N LEU A 41 -30.06 -12.27 7.51
CA LEU A 41 -29.47 -13.55 7.09
C LEU A 41 -30.59 -14.51 6.69
N PRO A 42 -30.60 -15.05 5.45
CA PRO A 42 -31.64 -16.00 5.02
C PRO A 42 -31.60 -17.27 5.84
N ASP A 43 -32.76 -17.79 6.19
CA ASP A 43 -32.92 -19.08 6.91
C ASP A 43 -32.65 -20.30 6.03
N ALA A 44 -32.61 -20.13 4.72
CA ALA A 44 -32.42 -21.20 3.73
C ALA A 44 -31.37 -20.79 2.67
N PRO A 45 -30.70 -21.77 2.01
CA PRO A 45 -29.78 -21.49 0.92
C PRO A 45 -30.45 -20.71 -0.22
N THR A 46 -29.74 -19.73 -0.76
CA THR A 46 -30.18 -18.96 -1.93
C THR A 46 -29.48 -19.48 -3.19
N ASP A 47 -30.15 -19.44 -4.32
CA ASP A 47 -29.55 -19.79 -5.61
C ASP A 47 -28.33 -18.91 -5.92
N PRO A 48 -27.13 -19.50 -6.19
CA PRO A 48 -25.91 -18.73 -6.46
C PRO A 48 -26.02 -17.75 -7.65
N HIS A 49 -26.81 -18.11 -8.68
CA HIS A 49 -27.04 -17.19 -9.80
C HIS A 49 -27.88 -15.96 -9.40
N ALA A 50 -28.86 -16.17 -8.52
CA ALA A 50 -29.65 -15.07 -7.99
C ALA A 50 -28.80 -14.13 -7.12
N VAL A 51 -27.91 -14.69 -6.30
CA VAL A 51 -26.98 -13.90 -5.48
C VAL A 51 -26.03 -13.09 -6.37
N LEU A 52 -25.40 -13.71 -7.37
CA LEU A 52 -24.51 -13.04 -8.30
C LEU A 52 -25.23 -11.93 -9.08
N LYS A 53 -26.46 -12.22 -9.55
CA LYS A 53 -27.29 -11.24 -10.25
C LYS A 53 -27.61 -10.04 -9.35
N GLN A 54 -28.03 -10.26 -8.12
CA GLN A 54 -28.36 -9.19 -7.17
C GLN A 54 -27.12 -8.33 -6.86
N LEU A 55 -25.96 -8.97 -6.63
CA LEU A 55 -24.71 -8.26 -6.38
C LEU A 55 -24.32 -7.35 -7.55
N ASP A 56 -24.44 -7.84 -8.78
CA ASP A 56 -24.08 -7.06 -9.96
C ASP A 56 -25.10 -5.97 -10.29
N ASP A 57 -26.40 -6.31 -10.32
CA ASP A 57 -27.44 -5.35 -10.68
C ASP A 57 -27.54 -4.15 -9.72
N ILE A 58 -27.27 -4.38 -8.44
CA ILE A 58 -27.33 -3.34 -7.40
C ILE A 58 -25.94 -2.74 -7.15
N GLY A 59 -24.92 -3.56 -7.02
CA GLY A 59 -23.57 -3.12 -6.65
C GLY A 59 -22.84 -2.45 -7.80
N SER A 60 -22.85 -3.03 -9.00
CA SER A 60 -22.10 -2.52 -10.15
C SER A 60 -22.44 -1.06 -10.51
N PRO A 61 -23.72 -0.61 -10.56
CA PRO A 61 -24.06 0.79 -10.78
C PRO A 61 -23.55 1.75 -9.69
N ALA A 62 -23.36 1.26 -8.48
CA ALA A 62 -22.91 2.04 -7.33
C ALA A 62 -21.38 2.08 -7.15
N THR A 63 -20.62 1.45 -8.04
CA THR A 63 -19.15 1.49 -8.01
C THR A 63 -18.61 2.80 -8.62
N MET A 64 -17.45 3.25 -8.10
CA MET A 64 -16.62 4.24 -8.79
C MET A 64 -15.94 3.58 -9.98
N ALA A 65 -15.90 4.24 -11.14
CA ALA A 65 -15.21 3.73 -12.33
C ALA A 65 -13.68 3.92 -12.24
N MET A 66 -13.07 3.35 -11.19
CA MET A 66 -11.65 3.57 -10.86
C MET A 66 -10.69 3.06 -11.94
N ALA A 67 -11.03 1.96 -12.63
CA ALA A 67 -10.21 1.41 -13.70
C ALA A 67 -10.35 2.17 -15.04
N GLY A 68 -11.27 3.15 -15.13
CA GLY A 68 -11.49 3.96 -16.32
C GLY A 68 -10.48 5.09 -16.46
N GLY A 69 -10.12 5.45 -17.69
CA GLY A 69 -9.15 6.51 -17.99
C GLY A 69 -9.57 7.93 -17.59
N ARG A 70 -10.78 8.12 -17.05
CA ARG A 70 -11.31 9.40 -16.55
C ARG A 70 -11.29 9.51 -15.02
N PHE A 71 -10.77 8.51 -14.31
CA PHE A 71 -10.62 8.56 -12.86
C PHE A 71 -9.23 9.09 -12.49
N PHE A 72 -9.17 10.22 -11.78
CA PHE A 72 -7.93 10.90 -11.39
C PHE A 72 -7.81 11.06 -9.85
N GLY A 73 -8.66 10.40 -9.08
CA GLY A 73 -8.71 10.56 -7.63
C GLY A 73 -7.75 9.65 -6.88
N PHE A 74 -7.23 10.13 -5.74
CA PHE A 74 -6.60 9.36 -4.67
C PHE A 74 -5.37 8.52 -5.02
N VAL A 75 -4.77 8.66 -6.21
CA VAL A 75 -3.64 7.82 -6.67
C VAL A 75 -3.95 6.32 -6.52
N ILE A 76 -5.09 5.93 -7.08
CA ILE A 76 -5.54 4.53 -7.07
C ILE A 76 -5.19 3.91 -8.42
N GLY A 77 -4.61 2.71 -8.39
CA GLY A 77 -4.27 1.95 -9.60
C GLY A 77 -5.51 1.48 -10.37
N GLY A 78 -5.31 1.19 -11.65
CA GLY A 78 -6.35 0.62 -12.51
C GLY A 78 -6.33 -0.90 -12.55
N ALA A 79 -7.13 -1.46 -13.45
CA ALA A 79 -7.16 -2.89 -13.75
C ALA A 79 -6.65 -3.10 -15.19
N LEU A 80 -5.53 -3.81 -15.34
CA LEU A 80 -5.05 -4.27 -16.63
C LEU A 80 -5.71 -5.62 -16.96
N PRO A 81 -6.03 -5.92 -18.23
CA PRO A 81 -6.61 -7.22 -18.60
C PRO A 81 -5.81 -8.41 -18.08
N ALA A 82 -4.47 -8.35 -18.18
CA ALA A 82 -3.59 -9.40 -17.68
C ALA A 82 -3.68 -9.59 -16.16
N THR A 83 -3.77 -8.49 -15.38
CA THR A 83 -3.85 -8.58 -13.91
C THR A 83 -5.20 -9.07 -13.44
N VAL A 84 -6.29 -8.72 -14.12
CA VAL A 84 -7.63 -9.26 -13.85
C VAL A 84 -7.66 -10.76 -14.10
N ALA A 85 -7.16 -11.21 -15.26
CA ALA A 85 -7.10 -12.62 -15.61
C ALA A 85 -6.21 -13.42 -14.62
N ALA A 86 -5.05 -12.87 -14.23
CA ALA A 86 -4.18 -13.47 -13.23
C ALA A 86 -4.87 -13.57 -11.86
N SER A 87 -5.65 -12.58 -11.45
CA SER A 87 -6.43 -12.61 -10.20
C SER A 87 -7.50 -13.73 -10.23
N TRP A 88 -8.12 -13.98 -11.37
CA TRP A 88 -9.06 -15.10 -11.50
C TRP A 88 -8.36 -16.47 -11.32
N LEU A 89 -7.15 -16.62 -11.89
CA LEU A 89 -6.35 -17.84 -11.68
C LEU A 89 -5.94 -17.98 -10.22
N ALA A 90 -5.45 -16.88 -9.60
CA ALA A 90 -5.04 -16.89 -8.20
C ALA A 90 -6.20 -17.27 -7.26
N THR A 91 -7.40 -16.75 -7.52
CA THR A 91 -8.60 -17.10 -6.76
C THR A 91 -9.00 -18.57 -6.97
N ALA A 92 -8.89 -19.08 -8.22
CA ALA A 92 -9.21 -20.48 -8.51
C ALA A 92 -8.19 -21.46 -7.92
N TRP A 93 -6.92 -21.07 -7.82
CA TRP A 93 -5.87 -21.90 -7.21
C TRP A 93 -5.99 -21.98 -5.70
N ASP A 94 -6.59 -20.99 -5.05
CA ASP A 94 -6.84 -20.93 -3.60
C ASP A 94 -5.60 -21.29 -2.76
N GLN A 95 -4.46 -20.64 -3.08
CA GLN A 95 -3.19 -20.98 -2.44
C GLN A 95 -2.93 -20.16 -1.18
N ASN A 96 -2.55 -20.85 -0.10
CA ASN A 96 -2.00 -20.21 1.08
C ASN A 96 -0.49 -19.95 0.88
N THR A 97 -0.12 -18.71 0.66
CA THR A 97 1.23 -18.30 0.21
C THR A 97 2.26 -18.17 1.34
N GLY A 98 2.07 -18.86 2.47
CA GLY A 98 2.92 -18.71 3.65
C GLY A 98 4.26 -19.44 3.60
N LEU A 99 4.35 -20.57 2.88
CA LEU A 99 5.54 -21.43 2.90
C LEU A 99 5.81 -22.04 1.52
N TYR A 100 7.09 -22.09 1.11
CA TYR A 100 7.51 -22.75 -0.14
C TYR A 100 7.00 -24.19 -0.26
N ASN A 101 7.12 -24.97 0.82
CA ASN A 101 6.72 -26.39 0.80
C ASN A 101 5.21 -26.62 0.58
N SER A 102 4.39 -25.64 0.97
CA SER A 102 2.93 -25.72 0.77
C SER A 102 2.49 -25.12 -0.56
N THR A 103 3.20 -24.12 -1.07
CA THR A 103 2.82 -23.34 -2.24
C THR A 103 4.02 -22.95 -3.09
N PRO A 104 4.73 -23.92 -3.71
CA PRO A 104 5.99 -23.65 -4.42
C PRO A 104 5.80 -22.71 -5.62
N ALA A 105 4.67 -22.79 -6.33
CA ALA A 105 4.41 -21.92 -7.48
C ALA A 105 4.37 -20.43 -7.09
N THR A 106 3.62 -20.10 -6.04
CA THR A 106 3.48 -18.70 -5.59
C THR A 106 4.77 -18.17 -4.99
N ALA A 107 5.52 -18.99 -4.25
CA ALA A 107 6.82 -18.60 -3.71
C ALA A 107 7.84 -18.28 -4.82
N VAL A 108 7.91 -19.10 -5.88
CA VAL A 108 8.79 -18.83 -7.03
C VAL A 108 8.34 -17.57 -7.80
N ILE A 109 7.04 -17.38 -8.00
CA ILE A 109 6.51 -16.18 -8.65
C ILE A 109 6.85 -14.91 -7.84
N GLU A 110 6.74 -14.97 -6.52
CA GLU A 110 7.10 -13.87 -5.62
C GLU A 110 8.58 -13.50 -5.77
N ASP A 111 9.49 -14.49 -5.69
CA ASP A 111 10.92 -14.27 -5.85
C ASP A 111 11.28 -13.66 -7.22
N VAL A 112 10.65 -14.13 -8.30
CA VAL A 112 10.85 -13.56 -9.63
C VAL A 112 10.38 -12.12 -9.69
N ALA A 113 9.18 -11.83 -9.17
CA ALA A 113 8.62 -10.50 -9.18
C ALA A 113 9.46 -9.50 -8.34
N LEU A 114 9.97 -9.93 -7.18
CA LEU A 114 10.85 -9.12 -6.35
C LEU A 114 12.16 -8.79 -7.05
N ARG A 115 12.81 -9.78 -7.71
CA ARG A 115 14.02 -9.51 -8.49
C ARG A 115 13.79 -8.51 -9.62
N TRP A 116 12.67 -8.62 -10.33
CA TRP A 116 12.31 -7.64 -11.35
C TRP A 116 12.08 -6.25 -10.79
N LEU A 117 11.45 -6.13 -9.60
CA LEU A 117 11.26 -4.84 -8.94
C LEU A 117 12.58 -4.23 -8.48
N VAL A 118 13.50 -5.01 -7.93
CA VAL A 118 14.84 -4.54 -7.55
C VAL A 118 15.58 -3.99 -8.77
N ASP A 119 15.53 -4.69 -9.91
CA ASP A 119 16.16 -4.27 -11.17
C ASP A 119 15.52 -2.99 -11.74
N VAL A 120 14.19 -2.96 -11.89
CA VAL A 120 13.45 -1.79 -12.44
C VAL A 120 13.59 -0.54 -11.59
N LEU A 121 13.70 -0.71 -10.26
CA LEU A 121 13.85 0.41 -9.31
C LEU A 121 15.33 0.77 -9.07
N GLU A 122 16.26 0.10 -9.74
CA GLU A 122 17.72 0.31 -9.60
C GLU A 122 18.18 0.23 -8.13
N LEU A 123 17.57 -0.67 -7.35
CA LEU A 123 17.94 -0.87 -5.95
C LEU A 123 19.24 -1.67 -5.84
N PRO A 124 20.01 -1.51 -4.74
CA PRO A 124 21.25 -2.26 -4.54
C PRO A 124 21.06 -3.78 -4.64
N GLU A 125 22.07 -4.47 -5.16
CA GLU A 125 22.09 -5.93 -5.16
C GLU A 125 21.98 -6.47 -3.73
N GLY A 126 21.17 -7.53 -3.57
CA GLY A 126 20.88 -8.10 -2.25
C GLY A 126 19.73 -7.41 -1.51
N THR A 127 19.11 -6.37 -2.08
CA THR A 127 17.88 -5.80 -1.53
C THR A 127 16.79 -6.88 -1.48
N SER A 128 16.23 -7.10 -0.30
CA SER A 128 15.06 -7.97 -0.09
C SER A 128 13.78 -7.16 0.02
N GLY A 129 12.66 -7.82 -0.16
CA GLY A 129 11.35 -7.18 -0.08
C GLY A 129 10.24 -8.19 0.22
N GLY A 130 9.03 -7.68 0.35
CA GLY A 130 7.84 -8.52 0.51
C GLY A 130 6.59 -7.80 0.02
N PHE A 131 5.68 -8.55 -0.57
CA PHE A 131 4.37 -8.04 -0.94
C PHE A 131 3.46 -7.99 0.29
N VAL A 132 2.83 -6.85 0.50
CA VAL A 132 1.95 -6.60 1.65
C VAL A 132 0.57 -6.15 1.18
N THR A 133 -0.42 -6.19 2.06
CA THR A 133 -1.82 -5.93 1.74
C THR A 133 -2.14 -4.45 1.46
N GLY A 134 -1.19 -3.55 1.65
CA GLY A 134 -1.35 -2.14 1.32
C GLY A 134 -0.31 -1.24 1.98
N THR A 135 -0.29 0.05 1.59
CA THR A 135 0.72 1.04 1.99
C THR A 135 0.88 1.17 3.51
N THR A 136 -0.20 1.04 4.29
CA THR A 136 -0.07 1.11 5.76
C THR A 136 0.80 -0.03 6.31
N VAL A 137 0.63 -1.25 5.78
CA VAL A 137 1.45 -2.41 6.18
C VAL A 137 2.87 -2.26 5.64
N ALA A 138 3.05 -1.72 4.42
CA ALA A 138 4.38 -1.39 3.91
C ALA A 138 5.12 -0.41 4.85
N HIS A 139 4.46 0.67 5.29
CA HIS A 139 5.05 1.59 6.27
C HIS A 139 5.36 0.91 7.61
N ILE A 140 4.51 0.00 8.10
CA ILE A 140 4.79 -0.76 9.33
C ILE A 140 6.05 -1.60 9.15
N THR A 141 6.15 -2.34 8.06
CA THR A 141 7.30 -3.20 7.75
C THR A 141 8.58 -2.37 7.64
N ALA A 142 8.57 -1.32 6.82
CA ALA A 142 9.71 -0.44 6.61
C ALA A 142 10.15 0.25 7.91
N LEU A 143 9.22 0.80 8.69
CA LEU A 143 9.53 1.43 9.98
C LEU A 143 10.03 0.43 11.03
N ALA A 144 9.53 -0.80 11.03
CA ALA A 144 10.03 -1.85 11.92
C ALA A 144 11.49 -2.21 11.56
N THR A 145 11.78 -2.33 10.27
CA THR A 145 13.15 -2.58 9.76
C THR A 145 14.08 -1.42 10.12
N ALA A 146 13.67 -0.17 9.87
CA ALA A 146 14.46 1.01 10.22
C ALA A 146 14.69 1.12 11.72
N ARG A 147 13.67 0.88 12.53
CA ARG A 147 13.75 0.85 13.99
C ARG A 147 14.77 -0.18 14.47
N HIS A 148 14.72 -1.39 13.92
CA HIS A 148 15.71 -2.43 14.19
C HIS A 148 17.13 -1.93 13.87
N ALA A 149 17.34 -1.47 12.64
CA ALA A 149 18.65 -1.06 12.16
C ALA A 149 19.27 0.09 12.97
N VAL A 150 18.50 1.13 13.31
CA VAL A 150 19.03 2.27 14.09
C VAL A 150 19.30 1.91 15.55
N LEU A 151 18.56 0.98 16.14
CA LEU A 151 18.78 0.52 17.51
C LEU A 151 19.93 -0.47 17.59
N GLU A 152 20.05 -1.39 16.62
CA GLU A 152 21.17 -2.32 16.55
C GLU A 152 22.52 -1.60 16.46
N LYS A 153 22.61 -0.50 15.69
CA LYS A 153 23.82 0.34 15.60
C LYS A 153 24.29 0.90 16.95
N VAL A 154 23.38 1.07 17.89
CA VAL A 154 23.70 1.52 19.26
C VAL A 154 23.68 0.38 20.29
N GLY A 155 23.69 -0.86 19.83
CA GLY A 155 23.81 -2.06 20.67
C GLY A 155 22.52 -2.50 21.36
N TRP A 156 21.34 -2.07 20.88
CA TRP A 156 20.05 -2.43 21.45
C TRP A 156 19.30 -3.45 20.57
N ASN A 157 18.97 -4.61 21.13
CA ASN A 157 18.18 -5.62 20.43
C ASN A 157 16.67 -5.43 20.68
N VAL A 158 16.02 -4.73 19.75
CA VAL A 158 14.58 -4.36 19.90
C VAL A 158 13.64 -5.57 19.82
N GLU A 159 14.02 -6.65 19.17
CA GLU A 159 13.23 -7.89 19.07
C GLU A 159 13.26 -8.68 20.39
N ALA A 160 14.38 -8.65 21.11
CA ALA A 160 14.52 -9.33 22.40
C ALA A 160 14.02 -8.47 23.57
N ASP A 161 14.39 -7.17 23.57
CA ASP A 161 14.23 -6.29 24.74
C ASP A 161 13.06 -5.30 24.57
N GLY A 162 12.46 -5.20 23.38
CA GLY A 162 11.39 -4.27 23.11
C GLY A 162 11.84 -2.81 23.12
N LEU A 163 10.89 -1.88 23.35
CA LEU A 163 11.17 -0.45 23.37
C LEU A 163 11.26 0.17 24.76
N PHE A 164 10.95 -0.58 25.84
CA PHE A 164 11.04 -0.07 27.20
C PHE A 164 12.50 0.01 27.64
N GLY A 165 13.01 1.23 27.82
CA GLY A 165 14.43 1.45 28.14
C GLY A 165 15.34 1.58 26.94
N ALA A 166 14.82 1.42 25.71
CA ALA A 166 15.59 1.64 24.50
C ALA A 166 16.06 3.11 24.36
N PRO A 167 17.22 3.34 23.72
CA PRO A 167 17.62 4.66 23.31
C PRO A 167 16.52 5.36 22.50
N PRO A 168 16.25 6.66 22.72
CA PRO A 168 15.19 7.35 22.00
C PRO A 168 15.52 7.45 20.52
N ILE A 169 14.51 7.15 19.68
CA ILE A 169 14.60 7.32 18.23
C ILE A 169 13.93 8.65 17.86
N THR A 170 14.63 9.48 17.07
CA THR A 170 14.06 10.65 16.41
C THR A 170 13.47 10.25 15.07
N VAL A 171 12.23 10.63 14.79
CA VAL A 171 11.60 10.45 13.48
C VAL A 171 11.38 11.81 12.85
N ILE A 172 11.91 12.01 11.64
CA ILE A 172 11.80 13.25 10.87
C ILE A 172 10.97 12.98 9.61
N THR A 173 10.07 13.88 9.25
CA THR A 173 9.31 13.81 8.00
C THR A 173 8.84 15.19 7.55
N GLY A 174 8.45 15.31 6.29
CA GLY A 174 7.81 16.52 5.76
C GLY A 174 6.47 16.82 6.44
N ALA A 175 6.11 18.09 6.55
CA ALA A 175 4.86 18.52 7.20
C ALA A 175 3.60 17.96 6.52
N GLU A 176 3.67 17.60 5.24
CA GLU A 176 2.59 17.05 4.43
C GLU A 176 2.65 15.54 4.25
N ALA A 177 3.39 14.83 5.09
CA ALA A 177 3.49 13.38 5.01
C ALA A 177 2.11 12.70 5.14
N HIS A 178 1.92 11.62 4.38
CA HIS A 178 0.65 10.91 4.30
C HIS A 178 0.20 10.36 5.66
N PRO A 179 -1.10 10.41 6.01
CA PRO A 179 -1.64 9.95 7.30
C PRO A 179 -1.29 8.50 7.67
N THR A 180 -1.06 7.61 6.68
CA THR A 180 -0.69 6.21 6.94
C THR A 180 0.67 6.08 7.61
N LEU A 181 1.61 7.01 7.36
CA LEU A 181 2.89 7.05 8.08
C LEU A 181 2.66 7.20 9.59
N TYR A 182 1.82 8.16 10.00
CA TYR A 182 1.52 8.39 11.42
C TYR A 182 0.79 7.22 12.08
N LYS A 183 -0.07 6.51 11.31
CA LYS A 183 -0.71 5.26 11.80
C LYS A 183 0.34 4.20 12.05
N ALA A 184 1.25 3.98 11.09
CA ALA A 184 2.33 3.00 11.21
C ALA A 184 3.27 3.30 12.38
N LEU A 185 3.67 4.57 12.57
CA LEU A 185 4.47 5.01 13.72
C LEU A 185 3.81 4.67 15.07
N GLY A 186 2.50 4.77 15.15
CA GLY A 186 1.75 4.33 16.33
C GLY A 186 1.84 2.83 16.56
N VAL A 187 1.73 2.02 15.49
CA VAL A 187 1.78 0.55 15.56
C VAL A 187 3.16 0.04 15.95
N VAL A 188 4.23 0.62 15.38
CA VAL A 188 5.61 0.22 15.70
C VAL A 188 6.14 0.81 17.02
N GLY A 189 5.29 1.53 17.78
CA GLY A 189 5.63 2.05 19.11
C GLY A 189 6.48 3.33 19.12
N LEU A 190 6.75 3.95 17.97
CA LEU A 190 7.54 5.19 17.88
C LEU A 190 6.73 6.44 18.23
N GLY A 191 5.40 6.37 18.20
CA GLY A 191 4.52 7.44 18.65
C GLY A 191 4.33 8.56 17.61
N ARG A 192 3.09 8.66 17.10
CA ARG A 192 2.71 9.64 16.05
C ARG A 192 2.84 11.12 16.43
N LYS A 193 2.92 11.45 17.72
CA LYS A 193 3.05 12.85 18.21
C LYS A 193 4.51 13.27 18.43
N ARG A 194 5.45 12.33 18.35
CA ARG A 194 6.88 12.59 18.62
C ARG A 194 7.67 12.94 17.35
N VAL A 195 7.01 12.97 16.20
CA VAL A 195 7.61 13.23 14.90
C VAL A 195 8.04 14.69 14.78
N VAL A 196 9.28 14.92 14.36
CA VAL A 196 9.80 16.22 13.96
C VAL A 196 9.35 16.51 12.55
N LYS A 197 8.55 17.56 12.37
CA LYS A 197 8.02 17.96 11.07
C LYS A 197 8.89 19.03 10.45
N VAL A 198 9.43 18.75 9.27
CA VAL A 198 10.17 19.72 8.46
C VAL A 198 9.18 20.51 7.59
N PRO A 199 9.22 21.83 7.57
CA PRO A 199 8.43 22.64 6.65
C PRO A 199 8.67 22.23 5.20
N VAL A 200 7.63 22.37 4.36
CA VAL A 200 7.70 22.03 2.94
C VAL A 200 7.70 23.28 2.08
N ASP A 201 8.16 23.13 0.85
CA ASP A 201 8.07 24.18 -0.18
C ASP A 201 6.68 24.19 -0.87
N SER A 202 6.51 25.03 -1.88
CA SER A 202 5.26 25.15 -2.65
C SER A 202 4.87 23.90 -3.45
N GLN A 203 5.78 22.92 -3.55
CA GLN A 203 5.56 21.63 -4.21
C GLN A 203 5.36 20.48 -3.22
N GLY A 204 5.36 20.77 -1.92
CA GLY A 204 5.21 19.77 -0.85
C GLY A 204 6.51 18.99 -0.54
N ARG A 205 7.70 19.46 -0.99
CA ARG A 205 8.98 18.83 -0.70
C ARG A 205 9.57 19.38 0.60
N MET A 206 10.21 18.54 1.38
CA MET A 206 10.93 18.97 2.58
C MET A 206 11.99 20.03 2.26
N ARG A 207 11.99 21.10 3.03
CA ARG A 207 12.97 22.18 2.91
C ARG A 207 14.28 21.78 3.59
N MET A 208 15.34 21.66 2.79
CA MET A 208 16.66 21.25 3.28
C MET A 208 17.27 22.26 4.26
N ASP A 209 16.98 23.57 4.08
CA ASP A 209 17.42 24.63 4.99
C ASP A 209 16.74 24.62 6.36
N ALA A 210 15.66 23.84 6.50
CA ALA A 210 14.89 23.66 7.74
C ALA A 210 15.08 22.26 8.37
N MET A 211 15.98 21.43 7.82
CA MET A 211 16.28 20.12 8.41
C MET A 211 16.92 20.31 9.80
N PRO A 212 16.44 19.59 10.83
CA PRO A 212 17.09 19.62 12.13
C PRO A 212 18.46 18.93 12.07
N ARG A 213 19.33 19.30 13.01
CA ARG A 213 20.55 18.52 13.22
C ARG A 213 20.18 17.11 13.68
N ILE A 214 20.86 16.12 13.12
CA ILE A 214 20.67 14.71 13.43
C ILE A 214 21.66 14.32 14.52
N ASP A 215 21.14 13.94 15.67
CA ASP A 215 21.92 13.44 16.81
C ASP A 215 21.33 12.11 17.31
N GLY A 216 22.10 11.04 17.29
CA GLY A 216 21.68 9.70 17.74
C GLY A 216 20.75 8.95 16.76
N PRO A 217 20.11 7.86 17.23
CA PRO A 217 19.25 7.03 16.40
C PRO A 217 18.13 7.84 15.73
N THR A 218 18.14 7.93 14.40
CA THR A 218 17.20 8.76 13.65
C THR A 218 16.68 8.02 12.43
N ILE A 219 15.39 8.20 12.14
CA ILE A 219 14.72 7.72 10.94
C ILE A 219 14.17 8.93 10.18
N VAL A 220 14.61 9.13 8.94
CA VAL A 220 14.08 10.18 8.05
C VAL A 220 13.11 9.54 7.06
N CYS A 221 11.84 9.96 7.12
CA CYS A 221 10.81 9.47 6.20
C CYS A 221 10.62 10.48 5.07
N VAL A 222 11.08 10.13 3.88
CA VAL A 222 11.00 10.95 2.66
C VAL A 222 9.79 10.58 1.82
N GLN A 223 9.36 11.47 0.94
CA GLN A 223 8.23 11.26 0.04
C GLN A 223 8.70 11.23 -1.41
N ALA A 224 8.50 10.08 -2.06
CA ALA A 224 8.78 9.88 -3.49
C ALA A 224 7.48 9.99 -4.31
N GLY A 225 7.03 11.21 -4.52
CA GLY A 225 5.81 11.60 -5.22
C GLY A 225 4.73 12.14 -4.29
N ASN A 226 4.59 13.46 -4.24
CA ASN A 226 3.46 14.12 -3.56
C ASN A 226 2.16 13.85 -4.34
N VAL A 227 1.08 13.50 -3.66
CA VAL A 227 -0.21 13.13 -4.27
C VAL A 227 -0.82 14.26 -5.13
N ASN A 228 -0.53 15.52 -4.82
CA ASN A 228 -1.09 16.68 -5.52
C ASN A 228 -0.16 17.22 -6.62
N THR A 229 1.14 17.20 -6.40
CA THR A 229 2.13 17.85 -7.28
C THR A 229 3.02 16.88 -8.04
N GLY A 230 3.09 15.62 -7.61
CA GLY A 230 4.02 14.62 -8.13
C GLY A 230 5.48 14.86 -7.73
N ALA A 231 5.77 15.88 -6.91
CA ALA A 231 7.12 16.25 -6.55
C ALA A 231 7.75 15.22 -5.59
N PHE A 232 9.05 15.02 -5.75
CA PHE A 232 9.88 14.16 -4.90
C PHE A 232 10.68 15.02 -3.93
N ASP A 233 10.86 14.58 -2.71
CA ASP A 233 11.83 15.14 -1.79
C ASP A 233 13.26 15.03 -2.37
N PHE A 234 14.18 15.86 -1.89
CA PHE A 234 15.58 15.85 -2.32
C PHE A 234 16.33 14.66 -1.69
N ILE A 235 15.91 13.42 -2.03
CA ILE A 235 16.37 12.19 -1.38
C ILE A 235 17.90 12.08 -1.42
N GLY A 236 18.54 12.35 -2.58
CA GLY A 236 19.99 12.29 -2.71
C GLY A 236 20.73 13.31 -1.83
N ASP A 237 20.16 14.50 -1.60
CA ASP A 237 20.76 15.51 -0.71
C ASP A 237 20.58 15.11 0.75
N ILE A 238 19.42 14.57 1.11
CA ILE A 238 19.16 14.05 2.45
C ILE A 238 20.14 12.92 2.78
N CYS A 239 20.31 11.93 1.90
CA CYS A 239 21.27 10.83 2.11
C CYS A 239 22.70 11.35 2.27
N ARG A 240 23.15 12.28 1.44
CA ARG A 240 24.51 12.88 1.55
C ARG A 240 24.72 13.67 2.85
N SER A 241 23.70 14.37 3.35
CA SER A 241 23.80 15.09 4.63
C SER A 241 23.96 14.14 5.81
N GLU A 242 23.49 12.90 5.68
CA GLU A 242 23.59 11.84 6.69
C GLU A 242 24.97 11.18 6.71
N GLU A 243 25.62 11.02 5.55
CA GLU A 243 26.99 10.48 5.45
C GLU A 243 28.01 11.33 6.22
N HIS A 244 27.75 12.62 6.38
CA HIS A 244 28.60 13.55 7.17
C HIS A 244 28.31 13.51 8.68
N THR A 245 27.24 12.86 9.14
CA THR A 245 26.82 12.89 10.55
C THR A 245 26.71 11.51 11.20
N SER A 246 26.63 10.45 10.48
CA SER A 246 26.68 9.03 10.82
C SER A 246 25.85 8.23 9.80
N GLU A 247 26.33 7.07 9.38
CA GLU A 247 25.68 6.17 8.41
C GLU A 247 24.19 5.94 8.71
N LEU A 248 23.30 6.54 7.94
CA LEU A 248 21.86 6.26 7.97
C LEU A 248 21.44 5.55 6.68
N GLN A 249 20.65 4.50 6.81
CA GLN A 249 20.01 3.85 5.67
C GLN A 249 18.72 4.58 5.33
N SER A 250 18.59 5.06 4.09
CA SER A 250 17.34 5.52 3.50
C SER A 250 16.40 4.32 3.27
N LEU A 251 15.15 4.47 3.61
CA LEU A 251 14.07 3.55 3.24
C LEU A 251 13.31 4.09 2.03
#